data_59fe49863a8fadeb47992b1dc19da7c2
#
_entry.id   59fe49863a8fadeb47992b1dc19da7c2
#
_cell.length_a   1.000
_cell.length_b   1.000
_cell.length_c   1.000
_cell.angle_alpha   90.00
_cell.angle_beta   90.00
_cell.angle_gamma   90.00
#
_symmetry.space_group_name_H-M   'P 1'
#
loop_
_entity.id
_entity.type
_entity.pdbx_description
1 polymer ?
#
loop_
_entity_poly.entity_id
_entity_poly.type
_entity_poly.pdbx_seq_one_letter_code
_entity_poly.pdbx_strand_id
1 'polypeptide(L)'
;MRREELYLIDMVEAADAISQFILGVEQDAFSQNDLLRSAVLQKLIIIGEGAARLPKEFQERHTEIEWKDIIAFRNIAVHAYFSVDWSIVWVTATKDVPELRSKIALILAEEYPDEEASV
;
A
#
# COMPACT_ATOMS: atom_id res chain seq x y z
N MET A 1 17.73 -12.51 2.53
CA MET A 1 16.33 -12.10 2.36
C MET A 1 16.02 -11.98 0.89
N ARG A 2 14.90 -12.53 0.47
CA ARG A 2 14.50 -12.50 -0.93
C ARG A 2 14.00 -11.11 -1.31
N ARG A 3 14.18 -10.76 -2.61
CA ARG A 3 13.78 -9.46 -3.11
C ARG A 3 12.28 -9.24 -2.99
N GLU A 4 11.46 -10.26 -3.31
CA GLU A 4 10.01 -10.17 -3.18
C GLU A 4 9.59 -9.95 -1.74
N GLU A 5 10.25 -10.59 -0.81
CA GLU A 5 9.98 -10.41 0.62
C GLU A 5 10.19 -8.95 1.02
N LEU A 6 11.27 -8.33 0.53
CA LEU A 6 11.55 -6.92 0.83
C LEU A 6 10.46 -5.99 0.31
N TYR A 7 9.97 -6.24 -0.90
CA TYR A 7 8.89 -5.43 -1.47
C TYR A 7 7.61 -5.57 -0.64
N LEU A 8 7.29 -6.77 -0.22
CA LEU A 8 6.10 -7.02 0.60
C LEU A 8 6.22 -6.34 1.97
N ILE A 9 7.40 -6.41 2.58
CA ILE A 9 7.65 -5.74 3.86
C ILE A 9 7.49 -4.22 3.71
N ASP A 10 8.04 -3.64 2.65
CA ASP A 10 7.90 -2.21 2.40
C ASP A 10 6.44 -1.82 2.24
N MET A 11 5.64 -2.66 1.58
CA MET A 11 4.22 -2.40 1.40
C MET A 11 3.47 -2.44 2.74
N VAL A 12 3.78 -3.40 3.61
CA VAL A 12 3.17 -3.47 4.95
C VAL A 12 3.56 -2.26 5.77
N GLU A 13 4.83 -1.87 5.75
CA GLU A 13 5.29 -0.71 6.51
C GLU A 13 4.63 0.58 6.03
N ALA A 14 4.46 0.73 4.71
CA ALA A 14 3.77 1.89 4.16
C ALA A 14 2.30 1.91 4.57
N ALA A 15 1.64 0.74 4.56
CA ALA A 15 0.26 0.62 4.99
C ALA A 15 0.10 1.00 6.46
N ASP A 16 1.02 0.52 7.30
CA ASP A 16 0.99 0.86 8.73
C ASP A 16 1.23 2.36 8.96
N ALA A 17 2.12 2.97 8.18
CA ALA A 17 2.35 4.41 8.27
C ALA A 17 1.08 5.20 7.93
N ILE A 18 0.37 4.80 6.87
CA ILE A 18 -0.89 5.44 6.49
C ILE A 18 -1.89 5.37 7.65
N SER A 19 -2.04 4.20 8.25
CA SER A 19 -2.97 4.03 9.37
C SER A 19 -2.62 4.93 10.55
N GLN A 20 -1.33 5.11 10.82
CA GLN A 20 -0.88 6.01 11.88
C GLN A 20 -1.17 7.48 11.52
N PHE A 21 -0.92 7.86 10.27
CA PHE A 21 -1.13 9.25 9.84
C PHE A 21 -2.58 9.69 9.97
N ILE A 22 -3.53 8.79 9.66
CA ILE A 22 -4.94 9.15 9.65
C ILE A 22 -5.69 8.73 10.92
N LEU A 23 -4.97 8.23 11.92
CA LEU A 23 -5.58 7.83 13.19
C LEU A 23 -6.31 9.03 13.82
N GLY A 24 -7.61 8.88 14.03
CA GLY A 24 -8.43 9.95 14.62
C GLY A 24 -8.72 11.11 13.67
N VAL A 25 -8.37 10.99 12.40
CA VAL A 25 -8.62 12.05 11.40
C VAL A 25 -9.91 11.73 10.65
N GLU A 26 -10.75 12.75 10.47
CA GLU A 26 -11.96 12.63 9.66
C GLU A 26 -11.72 13.14 8.25
N GLN A 27 -12.60 12.76 7.33
CA GLN A 27 -12.43 13.07 5.91
C GLN A 27 -12.27 14.55 5.62
N ASP A 28 -13.08 15.40 6.27
CA ASP A 28 -13.00 16.84 6.03
C ASP A 28 -11.65 17.42 6.44
N ALA A 29 -11.13 16.97 7.59
CA ALA A 29 -9.81 17.41 8.04
C ALA A 29 -8.71 16.93 7.08
N PHE A 30 -8.81 15.69 6.60
CA PHE A 30 -7.88 15.15 5.62
C PHE A 30 -7.89 15.99 4.34
N SER A 31 -9.09 16.30 3.84
CA SER A 31 -9.27 17.04 2.59
C SER A 31 -8.66 18.44 2.63
N GLN A 32 -8.54 19.02 3.82
CA GLN A 32 -8.02 20.38 4.00
C GLN A 32 -6.57 20.42 4.48
N ASN A 33 -5.95 19.26 4.69
CA ASN A 33 -4.60 19.18 5.23
C ASN A 33 -3.63 18.72 4.13
N ASP A 34 -2.99 19.69 3.49
CA ASP A 34 -2.09 19.41 2.37
C ASP A 34 -0.92 18.52 2.78
N LEU A 35 -0.34 18.78 3.97
CA LEU A 35 0.77 17.95 4.46
C LEU A 35 0.34 16.50 4.64
N LEU A 36 -0.81 16.29 5.26
CA LEU A 36 -1.31 14.95 5.52
C LEU A 36 -1.66 14.22 4.22
N ARG A 37 -2.32 14.92 3.28
CA ARG A 37 -2.64 14.34 1.98
C ARG A 37 -1.38 13.91 1.25
N SER A 38 -0.37 14.76 1.26
CA SER A 38 0.90 14.46 0.60
C SER A 38 1.61 13.27 1.24
N ALA A 39 1.59 13.20 2.57
CA ALA A 39 2.22 12.09 3.28
C ALA A 39 1.53 10.76 2.97
N VAL A 40 0.20 10.74 2.97
CA VAL A 40 -0.57 9.54 2.64
C VAL A 40 -0.33 9.13 1.20
N LEU A 41 -0.37 10.08 0.28
CA LEU A 41 -0.16 9.79 -1.14
C LEU A 41 1.23 9.21 -1.39
N GLN A 42 2.25 9.74 -0.73
CA GLN A 42 3.60 9.21 -0.85
C GLN A 42 3.66 7.73 -0.45
N LYS A 43 2.99 7.37 0.64
CA LYS A 43 2.96 5.98 1.08
C LYS A 43 2.18 5.08 0.12
N LEU A 44 1.11 5.61 -0.47
CA LEU A 44 0.38 4.86 -1.50
C LEU A 44 1.25 4.63 -2.73
N ILE A 45 2.08 5.59 -3.09
CA ILE A 45 3.05 5.42 -4.19
C ILE A 45 4.04 4.31 -3.84
N ILE A 46 4.54 4.26 -2.61
CA ILE A 46 5.46 3.20 -2.16
C ILE A 46 4.79 1.83 -2.29
N ILE A 47 3.52 1.72 -1.90
CA ILE A 47 2.77 0.47 -2.06
C ILE A 47 2.70 0.08 -3.54
N GLY A 48 2.38 1.03 -4.41
CA GLY A 48 2.32 0.78 -5.84
C GLY A 48 3.66 0.42 -6.45
N GLU A 49 4.75 1.05 -5.98
CA GLU A 49 6.10 0.70 -6.42
C GLU A 49 6.45 -0.74 -6.05
N GLY A 50 6.12 -1.14 -4.82
CA GLY A 50 6.34 -2.52 -4.39
C GLY A 50 5.55 -3.50 -5.24
N ALA A 51 4.28 -3.20 -5.48
CA ALA A 51 3.42 -4.05 -6.29
C ALA A 51 3.98 -4.20 -7.71
N ALA A 52 4.43 -3.10 -8.31
CA ALA A 52 4.93 -3.10 -9.69
C ALA A 52 6.23 -3.89 -9.83
N ARG A 53 7.00 -4.02 -8.76
CA ARG A 53 8.28 -4.74 -8.80
C ARG A 53 8.13 -6.23 -8.57
N LEU A 54 6.98 -6.69 -8.11
CA LEU A 54 6.76 -8.12 -7.93
C LEU A 54 6.64 -8.81 -9.28
N PRO A 55 7.26 -10.00 -9.45
CA PRO A 55 7.19 -10.72 -10.71
C PRO A 55 5.76 -11.05 -11.10
N LYS A 56 5.51 -11.12 -12.40
CA LYS A 56 4.20 -11.43 -12.93
C LYS A 56 3.66 -12.75 -12.37
N GLU A 57 4.51 -13.77 -12.29
CA GLU A 57 4.09 -15.06 -11.76
C GLU A 57 3.70 -14.99 -10.29
N PHE A 58 4.34 -14.10 -9.51
CA PHE A 58 3.93 -13.86 -8.13
C PHE A 58 2.52 -13.26 -8.09
N GLN A 59 2.28 -12.26 -8.92
CA GLN A 59 0.97 -11.61 -8.99
C GLN A 59 -0.11 -12.60 -9.43
N GLU A 60 0.22 -13.48 -10.35
CA GLU A 60 -0.72 -14.51 -10.84
C GLU A 60 -1.04 -15.55 -9.78
N ARG A 61 -0.11 -15.80 -8.86
CA ARG A 61 -0.34 -16.72 -7.72
C ARG A 61 -1.24 -16.11 -6.65
N HIS A 62 -1.32 -14.80 -6.60
CA HIS A 62 -2.04 -14.09 -5.52
C HIS A 62 -3.10 -13.17 -6.09
N THR A 63 -4.08 -13.76 -6.76
CA THR A 63 -5.14 -13.02 -7.43
C THR A 63 -6.15 -12.41 -6.46
N GLU A 64 -6.06 -12.71 -5.18
CA GLU A 64 -6.87 -12.06 -4.15
C GLU A 64 -6.50 -10.59 -3.97
N ILE A 65 -5.34 -10.16 -4.51
CA ILE A 65 -4.90 -8.78 -4.49
C ILE A 65 -5.09 -8.16 -5.87
N GLU A 66 -5.62 -6.95 -5.90
CA GLU A 66 -5.92 -6.23 -7.13
C GLU A 66 -4.71 -5.48 -7.65
N TRP A 67 -3.71 -6.22 -8.12
CA TRP A 67 -2.42 -5.67 -8.53
C TRP A 67 -2.54 -4.57 -9.59
N LYS A 68 -3.41 -4.78 -10.58
CA LYS A 68 -3.56 -3.83 -11.68
C LYS A 68 -4.07 -2.49 -11.19
N ASP A 69 -5.03 -2.52 -10.27
CA ASP A 69 -5.61 -1.28 -9.74
C ASP A 69 -4.60 -0.53 -8.89
N ILE A 70 -3.82 -1.26 -8.09
CA ILE A 70 -2.79 -0.66 -7.24
C ILE A 70 -1.74 0.03 -8.11
N ILE A 71 -1.28 -0.63 -9.16
CA ILE A 71 -0.27 -0.10 -10.06
C ILE A 71 -0.83 1.07 -10.88
N ALA A 72 -2.09 0.96 -11.33
CA ALA A 72 -2.73 2.04 -12.07
C ALA A 72 -2.86 3.30 -11.23
N PHE A 73 -3.24 3.16 -9.96
CA PHE A 73 -3.29 4.31 -9.06
C PHE A 73 -1.92 4.96 -8.89
N ARG A 74 -0.87 4.15 -8.70
CA ARG A 74 0.48 4.66 -8.58
C ARG A 74 0.88 5.46 -9.81
N ASN A 75 0.53 4.97 -11.00
CA ASN A 75 0.86 5.67 -12.24
C ASN A 75 0.18 7.03 -12.32
N ILE A 76 -1.09 7.12 -11.91
CA ILE A 76 -1.79 8.39 -11.86
C ILE A 76 -1.13 9.34 -10.85
N ALA A 77 -0.80 8.84 -9.67
CA ALA A 77 -0.21 9.67 -8.63
C ALA A 77 1.15 10.23 -9.05
N VAL A 78 1.96 9.45 -9.78
CA VAL A 78 3.30 9.86 -10.19
C VAL A 78 3.26 10.73 -11.45
N HIS A 79 2.46 10.36 -12.44
CA HIS A 79 2.51 10.99 -13.76
C HIS A 79 1.39 12.00 -14.02
N ALA A 80 0.35 11.97 -13.22
CA ALA A 80 -0.80 12.85 -13.39
C ALA A 80 -1.29 13.36 -12.04
N TYR A 81 -0.38 13.91 -11.25
CA TYR A 81 -0.64 14.33 -9.87
C TYR A 81 -1.89 15.20 -9.76
N PHE A 82 -2.09 16.13 -10.70
CA PHE A 82 -3.23 17.04 -10.64
C PHE A 82 -4.57 16.35 -10.94
N SER A 83 -4.53 15.09 -11.38
CA SER A 83 -5.74 14.29 -11.61
C SER A 83 -6.12 13.44 -10.39
N VAL A 84 -5.35 13.53 -9.31
CA VAL A 84 -5.63 12.75 -8.10
C VAL A 84 -6.90 13.26 -7.45
N ASP A 85 -7.83 12.33 -7.20
CA ASP A 85 -9.07 12.61 -6.48
C ASP A 85 -8.88 12.28 -5.02
N TRP A 86 -8.85 13.31 -4.18
CA TRP A 86 -8.54 13.12 -2.76
C TRP A 86 -9.63 12.36 -1.98
N SER A 87 -10.87 12.38 -2.47
CA SER A 87 -11.91 11.55 -1.85
C SER A 87 -11.67 10.07 -2.12
N ILE A 88 -11.14 9.74 -3.30
CA ILE A 88 -10.74 8.37 -3.61
C ILE A 88 -9.53 7.97 -2.75
N VAL A 89 -8.57 8.88 -2.60
CA VAL A 89 -7.41 8.63 -1.72
C VAL A 89 -7.87 8.31 -0.29
N TRP A 90 -8.84 9.07 0.22
CA TRP A 90 -9.38 8.83 1.55
C TRP A 90 -10.00 7.44 1.69
N VAL A 91 -10.84 7.04 0.73
CA VAL A 91 -11.46 5.71 0.75
C VAL A 91 -10.40 4.62 0.65
N THR A 92 -9.42 4.82 -0.23
CA THR A 92 -8.31 3.87 -0.37
C THR A 92 -7.56 3.71 0.94
N ALA A 93 -7.23 4.82 1.58
CA ALA A 93 -6.45 4.81 2.83
C ALA A 93 -7.22 4.18 3.99
N THR A 94 -8.53 4.40 4.05
CA THR A 94 -9.32 3.94 5.20
C THR A 94 -9.89 2.54 5.03
N LYS A 95 -10.13 2.10 3.80
CA LYS A 95 -10.75 0.80 3.53
C LYS A 95 -9.83 -0.17 2.82
N ASP A 96 -9.27 0.23 1.69
CA ASP A 96 -8.50 -0.69 0.86
C ASP A 96 -7.14 -1.03 1.44
N VAL A 97 -6.46 -0.06 2.04
CA VAL A 97 -5.12 -0.25 2.59
C VAL A 97 -5.12 -1.25 3.75
N PRO A 98 -6.01 -1.13 4.75
CA PRO A 98 -6.04 -2.14 5.82
C PRO A 98 -6.31 -3.55 5.32
N GLU A 99 -7.20 -3.71 4.33
CA GLU A 99 -7.49 -5.00 3.73
C GLU A 99 -6.27 -5.55 3.00
N LEU A 100 -5.62 -4.72 2.19
CA LEU A 100 -4.40 -5.10 1.48
C LEU A 100 -3.30 -5.50 2.45
N ARG A 101 -3.13 -4.71 3.51
CA ARG A 101 -2.12 -4.99 4.54
C ARG A 101 -2.32 -6.37 5.13
N SER A 102 -3.57 -6.74 5.44
CA SER A 102 -3.87 -8.05 5.99
C SER A 102 -3.53 -9.18 5.03
N LYS A 103 -3.86 -8.99 3.75
CA LYS A 103 -3.56 -9.99 2.71
C LYS A 103 -2.06 -10.18 2.53
N ILE A 104 -1.31 -9.09 2.50
CA ILE A 104 0.15 -9.16 2.33
C ILE A 104 0.80 -9.78 3.56
N ALA A 105 0.34 -9.42 4.76
CA ALA A 105 0.87 -10.01 5.99
C ALA A 105 0.67 -11.53 6.01
N LEU A 106 -0.47 -12.01 5.50
CA LEU A 106 -0.73 -13.43 5.41
C LEU A 106 0.23 -14.12 4.43
N ILE A 107 0.47 -13.49 3.27
CA ILE A 107 1.44 -14.02 2.30
C ILE A 107 2.83 -14.11 2.93
N LEU A 108 3.25 -13.07 3.66
CA LEU A 108 4.54 -13.07 4.32
C LEU A 108 4.64 -14.22 5.33
N ALA A 109 3.58 -14.43 6.11
CA ALA A 109 3.57 -15.50 7.11
C ALA A 109 3.63 -16.90 6.47
N GLU A 110 2.99 -17.08 5.33
CA GLU A 110 2.92 -18.38 4.67
C GLU A 110 4.13 -18.69 3.81
N GLU A 111 4.62 -17.71 3.04
CA GLU A 111 5.69 -17.95 2.07
C GLU A 111 7.07 -17.54 2.57
N TYR A 112 7.14 -16.64 3.54
CA TYR A 112 8.40 -16.15 4.07
C TYR A 112 8.36 -16.18 5.60
N PRO A 113 8.29 -17.37 6.21
CA PRO A 113 8.26 -17.44 7.67
C PRO A 113 9.48 -16.74 8.27
N ASP A 114 9.26 -16.02 9.35
CA ASP A 114 10.32 -15.31 10.04
C ASP A 114 11.31 -16.31 10.65
N GLU A 115 12.53 -16.32 10.12
CA GLU A 115 13.56 -17.22 10.62
C GLU A 115 13.97 -16.87 12.05
N GLU A 116 13.87 -15.59 12.42
CA GLU A 116 14.19 -15.17 13.77
C GLU A 116 13.18 -15.72 14.79
N ALA A 117 11.94 -15.85 14.37
CA ALA A 117 10.91 -16.42 15.23
C ALA A 117 11.15 -17.90 15.50
N SER A 118 11.90 -18.58 14.64
CA SER A 118 12.20 -19.99 14.79
C SER A 118 13.48 -20.25 15.58
N VAL A 119 14.19 -19.23 15.92
CA VAL A 119 15.42 -19.33 16.71
C VAL A 119 15.16 -19.25 18.24
#